data_49333503ec10314892161e62c1056698
#
_entry.id   49333503ec10314892161e62c1056698
#
_cell.length_a   1.000
_cell.length_b   1.000
_cell.length_c   1.000
_cell.angle_alpha   90.00
_cell.angle_beta   90.00
_cell.angle_gamma   90.00
#
_symmetry.space_group_name_H-M   'P 1'
#
loop_
_entity.id
_entity.type
_entity.pdbx_description
1 polymer ?
#
loop_
_entity_poly.entity_id
_entity_poly.type
_entity_poly.pdbx_seq_one_letter_code
_entity_poly.pdbx_strand_id
1 'polypeptide(L)'
;MPSIVVLAGSPSATSRTAAVLDLLALRLTGHGHDVRVVPIRELPPGPLLAADAHHPAIADVVEAVATARGLIVASPVYKAAYTGLLKAFLDLLPQYALSGKTVLPLVTGGDPAYVLAVDYALRPVLASMGAHVGQGYFVLDQLISVGPAAGSTLAPAAERPLLSIVDAFSEAVASFRPVTVTV
;
A
#
# COMPACT_ATOMS: atom_id res chain seq x y z
N MET A 1 -2.14 -11.37 -14.32
CA MET A 1 -2.76 -10.71 -13.15
C MET A 1 -1.65 -10.32 -12.20
N PRO A 2 -1.66 -9.12 -11.61
CA PRO A 2 -0.57 -8.66 -10.77
C PRO A 2 -0.37 -9.56 -9.56
N SER A 3 0.90 -9.87 -9.24
CA SER A 3 1.23 -10.59 -8.02
C SER A 3 1.20 -9.69 -6.80
N ILE A 4 1.46 -8.39 -7.00
CA ILE A 4 1.45 -7.36 -5.97
C ILE A 4 0.65 -6.14 -6.45
N VAL A 5 -0.27 -5.68 -5.60
CA VAL A 5 -0.96 -4.40 -5.80
C VAL A 5 -0.46 -3.39 -4.78
N VAL A 6 -0.15 -2.20 -5.25
CA VAL A 6 0.31 -1.07 -4.41
C VAL A 6 -0.81 -0.02 -4.37
N LEU A 7 -1.48 0.11 -3.24
CA LEU A 7 -2.52 1.13 -3.02
C LEU A 7 -1.88 2.42 -2.52
N ALA A 8 -1.90 3.47 -3.36
CA ALA A 8 -1.31 4.76 -3.05
C ALA A 8 -2.40 5.74 -2.57
N GLY A 9 -2.48 5.93 -1.25
CA GLY A 9 -3.49 6.76 -0.58
C GLY A 9 -3.18 8.25 -0.52
N SER A 10 -2.17 8.73 -1.25
CA SER A 10 -1.87 10.16 -1.29
C SER A 10 -2.80 10.91 -2.25
N PRO A 11 -3.38 12.07 -1.83
CA PRO A 11 -4.12 12.93 -2.74
C PRO A 11 -3.23 13.72 -3.72
N SER A 12 -1.92 13.81 -3.45
CA SER A 12 -0.98 14.55 -4.31
C SER A 12 -0.23 13.61 -5.27
N ALA A 13 -0.14 14.01 -6.54
CA ALA A 13 0.62 13.29 -7.56
C ALA A 13 2.14 13.34 -7.31
N THR A 14 2.61 14.45 -6.74
CA THR A 14 4.03 14.70 -6.44
C THR A 14 4.36 14.51 -4.97
N SER A 15 3.70 13.53 -4.33
CA SER A 15 3.89 13.28 -2.90
C SER A 15 5.15 12.48 -2.61
N ARG A 16 5.69 12.66 -1.40
CA ARG A 16 6.78 11.83 -0.88
C ARG A 16 6.38 10.36 -0.82
N THR A 17 5.13 10.08 -0.48
CA THR A 17 4.59 8.70 -0.50
C THR A 17 4.70 8.09 -1.89
N ALA A 18 4.30 8.82 -2.96
CA ALA A 18 4.41 8.33 -4.33
C ALA A 18 5.88 8.07 -4.70
N ALA A 19 6.78 8.98 -4.36
CA ALA A 19 8.22 8.82 -4.60
C ALA A 19 8.80 7.55 -3.95
N VAL A 20 8.39 7.23 -2.73
CA VAL A 20 8.79 5.97 -2.06
C VAL A 20 8.21 4.78 -2.81
N LEU A 21 6.93 4.83 -3.20
CA LEU A 21 6.28 3.70 -3.88
C LEU A 21 6.90 3.39 -5.24
N ASP A 22 7.36 4.41 -5.98
CA ASP A 22 8.06 4.21 -7.25
C ASP A 22 9.35 3.42 -7.06
N LEU A 23 10.13 3.72 -6.00
CA LEU A 23 11.34 2.97 -5.65
C LEU A 23 11.02 1.51 -5.29
N LEU A 24 9.94 1.29 -4.51
CA LEU A 24 9.52 -0.06 -4.13
C LEU A 24 8.99 -0.87 -5.30
N ALA A 25 8.23 -0.24 -6.21
CA ALA A 25 7.73 -0.90 -7.41
C ALA A 25 8.88 -1.37 -8.31
N LEU A 26 9.90 -0.53 -8.51
CA LEU A 26 11.12 -0.92 -9.23
C LEU A 26 11.85 -2.09 -8.56
N ARG A 27 12.00 -2.06 -7.23
CA ARG A 27 12.63 -3.14 -6.46
C ARG A 27 11.90 -4.46 -6.63
N LEU A 28 10.58 -4.45 -6.44
CA LEU A 28 9.73 -5.65 -6.53
C LEU A 28 9.67 -6.20 -7.96
N THR A 29 9.64 -5.33 -8.96
CA THR A 29 9.74 -5.76 -10.37
C THR A 29 11.09 -6.42 -10.64
N GLY A 30 12.17 -5.89 -10.08
CA GLY A 30 13.50 -6.50 -10.13
C GLY A 30 13.57 -7.89 -9.45
N HIS A 31 12.70 -8.17 -8.50
CA HIS A 31 12.52 -9.50 -7.88
C HIS A 31 11.59 -10.42 -8.68
N GLY A 32 11.11 -10.00 -9.85
CA GLY A 32 10.26 -10.80 -10.75
C GLY A 32 8.77 -10.74 -10.45
N HIS A 33 8.30 -9.82 -9.59
CA HIS A 33 6.88 -9.63 -9.36
C HIS A 33 6.25 -8.79 -10.48
N ASP A 34 5.02 -9.14 -10.87
CA ASP A 34 4.13 -8.26 -11.62
C ASP A 34 3.48 -7.28 -10.63
N VAL A 35 3.85 -6.00 -10.72
CA VAL A 35 3.46 -4.96 -9.77
C VAL A 35 2.51 -3.97 -10.41
N ARG A 36 1.32 -3.80 -9.82
CA ARG A 36 0.36 -2.76 -10.23
C ARG A 36 0.29 -1.68 -9.16
N VAL A 37 0.72 -0.47 -9.50
CA VAL A 37 0.53 0.72 -8.65
C VAL A 37 -0.82 1.34 -8.96
N VAL A 38 -1.64 1.56 -7.94
CA VAL A 38 -2.97 2.16 -8.01
C VAL A 38 -3.00 3.47 -7.22
N PRO A 39 -2.88 4.62 -7.88
CA PRO A 39 -3.09 5.90 -7.23
C PRO A 39 -4.60 6.12 -6.99
N ILE A 40 -5.05 5.97 -5.75
CA ILE A 40 -6.49 6.07 -5.43
C ILE A 40 -7.08 7.42 -5.81
N ARG A 41 -6.28 8.50 -5.83
CA ARG A 41 -6.69 9.83 -6.30
C ARG A 41 -7.15 9.88 -7.77
N GLU A 42 -6.79 8.87 -8.57
CA GLU A 42 -7.16 8.80 -10.00
C GLU A 42 -8.48 8.06 -10.21
N LEU A 43 -9.03 7.45 -9.17
CA LEU A 43 -10.37 6.88 -9.21
C LEU A 43 -11.42 8.00 -9.27
N PRO A 44 -12.57 7.75 -9.94
CA PRO A 44 -13.62 8.74 -10.05
C PRO A 44 -14.17 9.10 -8.66
N PRO A 45 -14.13 10.39 -8.26
CA PRO A 45 -14.42 10.78 -6.88
C PRO A 45 -15.91 10.58 -6.49
N GLY A 46 -16.83 10.75 -7.44
CA GLY A 46 -18.27 10.54 -7.19
C GLY A 46 -18.57 9.11 -6.78
N PRO A 47 -18.29 8.11 -7.62
CA PRO A 47 -18.43 6.70 -7.29
C PRO A 47 -17.66 6.28 -6.04
N LEU A 48 -16.42 6.76 -5.88
CA LEU A 48 -15.59 6.46 -4.71
C LEU A 48 -16.27 6.88 -3.39
N LEU A 49 -16.84 8.11 -3.35
CA LEU A 49 -17.50 8.64 -2.15
C LEU A 49 -18.94 8.14 -1.99
N ALA A 50 -19.58 7.72 -3.08
CA ALA A 50 -20.93 7.10 -3.05
C ALA A 50 -20.90 5.60 -2.71
N ALA A 51 -19.73 5.02 -2.44
CA ALA A 51 -19.52 3.60 -2.21
C ALA A 51 -20.02 2.71 -3.38
N ASP A 52 -19.89 3.20 -4.63
CA ASP A 52 -20.27 2.46 -5.83
C ASP A 52 -19.14 1.53 -6.29
N ALA A 53 -19.07 0.35 -5.68
CA ALA A 53 -18.10 -0.69 -6.04
C ALA A 53 -18.31 -1.28 -7.45
N HIS A 54 -19.48 -1.04 -8.07
CA HIS A 54 -19.81 -1.55 -9.42
C HIS A 54 -19.32 -0.62 -10.53
N HIS A 55 -18.93 0.62 -10.22
CA HIS A 55 -18.36 1.50 -11.22
C HIS A 55 -17.13 0.84 -11.88
N PRO A 56 -17.04 0.78 -13.23
CA PRO A 56 -16.01 -0.03 -13.93
C PRO A 56 -14.58 0.26 -13.47
N ALA A 57 -14.20 1.53 -13.26
CA ALA A 57 -12.86 1.90 -12.80
C ALA A 57 -12.55 1.43 -11.36
N ILE A 58 -13.58 1.31 -10.51
CA ILE A 58 -13.43 0.82 -9.14
C ILE A 58 -13.41 -0.70 -9.15
N ALA A 59 -14.34 -1.33 -9.86
CA ALA A 59 -14.43 -2.78 -10.00
C ALA A 59 -13.13 -3.41 -10.53
N ASP A 60 -12.46 -2.75 -11.48
CA ASP A 60 -11.16 -3.17 -12.01
C ASP A 60 -10.07 -3.21 -10.92
N VAL A 61 -10.07 -2.24 -10.00
CA VAL A 61 -9.11 -2.22 -8.88
C VAL A 61 -9.50 -3.24 -7.80
N VAL A 62 -10.79 -3.39 -7.52
CA VAL A 62 -11.30 -4.42 -6.59
C VAL A 62 -10.88 -5.81 -7.06
N GLU A 63 -11.02 -6.10 -8.35
CA GLU A 63 -10.59 -7.37 -8.96
C GLU A 63 -9.06 -7.54 -8.89
N ALA A 64 -8.30 -6.48 -9.15
CA ALA A 64 -6.84 -6.53 -8.99
C ALA A 64 -6.42 -6.86 -7.54
N VAL A 65 -7.10 -6.27 -6.55
CA VAL A 65 -6.89 -6.59 -5.13
C VAL A 65 -7.28 -8.04 -4.85
N ALA A 66 -8.42 -8.51 -5.39
CA ALA A 66 -8.91 -9.87 -5.17
C ALA A 66 -7.91 -10.94 -5.68
N THR A 67 -7.29 -10.70 -6.82
CA THR A 67 -6.37 -11.64 -7.47
C THR A 67 -4.91 -11.54 -7.03
N ALA A 68 -4.51 -10.41 -6.43
CA ALA A 68 -3.15 -10.22 -5.92
C ALA A 68 -2.83 -11.17 -4.75
N ARG A 69 -1.56 -11.57 -4.64
CA ARG A 69 -1.03 -12.35 -3.50
C ARG A 69 -0.55 -11.47 -2.38
N GLY A 70 -0.05 -10.27 -2.71
CA GLY A 70 0.47 -9.31 -1.75
C GLY A 70 -0.02 -7.90 -2.05
N LEU A 71 -0.09 -7.09 -1.00
CA LEU A 71 -0.40 -5.67 -1.13
C LEU A 71 0.61 -4.83 -0.36
N ILE A 72 0.97 -3.67 -0.95
CA ILE A 72 1.52 -2.55 -0.21
C ILE A 72 0.40 -1.53 -0.05
N VAL A 73 0.08 -1.17 1.18
CA VAL A 73 -0.94 -0.14 1.47
C VAL A 73 -0.25 1.07 2.06
N ALA A 74 -0.18 2.14 1.27
CA ALA A 74 0.61 3.31 1.60
C ALA A 74 -0.21 4.60 1.70
N SER A 75 0.12 5.44 2.68
CA SER A 75 -0.53 6.73 2.89
C SER A 75 0.40 7.75 3.53
N PRO A 76 0.30 9.04 3.20
CA PRO A 76 0.82 10.06 4.09
C PRO A 76 -0.02 10.10 5.37
N VAL A 77 0.61 10.53 6.47
CA VAL A 77 -0.12 10.75 7.74
C VAL A 77 -0.76 12.13 7.73
N TYR A 78 -2.09 12.16 7.81
CA TYR A 78 -2.89 13.36 8.02
C TYR A 78 -3.68 13.23 9.32
N LYS A 79 -3.52 14.21 10.23
CA LYS A 79 -4.22 14.19 11.53
C LYS A 79 -4.01 12.89 12.30
N ALA A 80 -2.74 12.47 12.40
CA ALA A 80 -2.30 11.26 13.11
C ALA A 80 -2.83 9.91 12.56
N ALA A 81 -3.38 9.90 11.36
CA ALA A 81 -3.89 8.68 10.71
C ALA A 81 -3.57 8.68 9.20
N TYR A 82 -3.83 7.58 8.53
CA TYR A 82 -3.86 7.50 7.07
C TYR A 82 -4.97 8.39 6.49
N THR A 83 -4.89 8.73 5.21
CA THR A 83 -5.83 9.66 4.57
C THR A 83 -7.24 9.10 4.47
N GLY A 84 -8.25 9.99 4.52
CA GLY A 84 -9.65 9.65 4.22
C GLY A 84 -9.83 9.12 2.80
N LEU A 85 -8.98 9.53 1.85
CA LEU A 85 -8.96 9.00 0.49
C LEU A 85 -8.68 7.49 0.46
N LEU A 86 -7.66 7.03 1.21
CA LEU A 86 -7.38 5.61 1.36
C LEU A 86 -8.55 4.88 2.02
N LYS A 87 -9.12 5.47 3.09
CA LYS A 87 -10.26 4.85 3.79
C LYS A 87 -11.47 4.69 2.89
N ALA A 88 -11.80 5.70 2.09
CA ALA A 88 -12.92 5.65 1.16
C ALA A 88 -12.79 4.48 0.16
N PHE A 89 -11.58 4.16 -0.29
CA PHE A 89 -11.36 2.98 -1.13
C PHE A 89 -11.43 1.66 -0.34
N LEU A 90 -10.80 1.59 0.84
CA LEU A 90 -10.83 0.37 1.65
C LEU A 90 -12.26 -0.03 2.04
N ASP A 91 -13.16 0.94 2.24
CA ASP A 91 -14.57 0.71 2.58
C ASP A 91 -15.39 0.11 1.43
N LEU A 92 -14.89 0.21 0.18
CA LEU A 92 -15.51 -0.43 -0.99
C LEU A 92 -15.16 -1.91 -1.13
N LEU A 93 -14.09 -2.34 -0.48
CA LEU A 93 -13.65 -3.74 -0.57
C LEU A 93 -14.57 -4.66 0.26
N PRO A 94 -14.79 -5.92 -0.18
CA PRO A 94 -15.48 -6.92 0.63
C PRO A 94 -14.84 -7.06 2.02
N GLN A 95 -15.64 -7.44 3.01
CA GLN A 95 -15.24 -7.50 4.43
C GLN A 95 -13.90 -8.25 4.67
N TYR A 96 -13.67 -9.35 3.97
CA TYR A 96 -12.47 -10.17 4.10
C TYR A 96 -11.62 -10.14 2.82
N ALA A 97 -11.61 -9.02 2.10
CA ALA A 97 -10.92 -8.89 0.82
C ALA A 97 -9.41 -9.17 0.89
N LEU A 98 -8.82 -9.04 2.06
CA LEU A 98 -7.39 -9.27 2.29
C LEU A 98 -7.08 -10.63 2.92
N SER A 99 -8.08 -11.50 3.07
CA SER A 99 -7.88 -12.83 3.62
C SER A 99 -6.87 -13.63 2.79
N GLY A 100 -5.91 -14.23 3.49
CA GLY A 100 -4.84 -14.99 2.85
C GLY A 100 -3.82 -14.17 2.08
N LYS A 101 -3.80 -12.84 2.21
CA LYS A 101 -2.82 -11.98 1.54
C LYS A 101 -1.80 -11.44 2.52
N THR A 102 -0.54 -11.36 2.07
CA THR A 102 0.51 -10.65 2.82
C THR A 102 0.38 -9.16 2.53
N VAL A 103 0.29 -8.33 3.58
CA VAL A 103 0.12 -6.88 3.44
C VAL A 103 1.23 -6.15 4.16
N LEU A 104 1.89 -5.23 3.45
CA LEU A 104 2.90 -4.31 3.97
C LEU A 104 2.26 -2.92 4.14
N PRO A 105 1.99 -2.46 5.38
CA PRO A 105 1.57 -1.09 5.63
C PRO A 105 2.77 -0.15 5.60
N LEU A 106 2.62 0.97 4.88
CA LEU A 106 3.64 2.01 4.74
C LEU A 106 3.02 3.37 4.99
N VAL A 107 3.63 4.17 5.83
CA VAL A 107 3.20 5.57 5.99
C VAL A 107 4.38 6.53 5.90
N THR A 108 4.11 7.74 5.42
CA THR A 108 5.07 8.84 5.38
C THR A 108 4.54 10.01 6.21
N GLY A 109 5.41 10.78 6.83
CA GLY A 109 4.96 11.91 7.65
C GLY A 109 6.09 12.82 8.09
N GLY A 110 5.73 14.06 8.44
CA GLY A 110 6.68 15.12 8.79
C GLY A 110 7.16 15.09 10.25
N ASP A 111 6.55 14.29 11.13
CA ASP A 111 6.87 14.22 12.53
C ASP A 111 7.15 12.78 12.98
N PRO A 112 8.24 12.51 13.70
CA PRO A 112 8.54 11.18 14.23
C PRO A 112 7.43 10.56 15.09
N ALA A 113 6.63 11.38 15.79
CA ALA A 113 5.50 10.91 16.59
C ALA A 113 4.44 10.18 15.74
N TYR A 114 4.41 10.41 14.44
CA TYR A 114 3.47 9.77 13.53
C TYR A 114 3.81 8.30 13.20
N VAL A 115 4.92 7.77 13.70
CA VAL A 115 5.25 6.33 13.57
C VAL A 115 4.11 5.46 14.10
N LEU A 116 3.40 5.91 15.13
CA LEU A 116 2.28 5.20 15.74
C LEU A 116 1.08 5.03 14.78
N ALA A 117 0.96 5.85 13.73
CA ALA A 117 -0.12 5.73 12.74
C ALA A 117 -0.10 4.39 11.98
N VAL A 118 1.08 3.76 11.86
CA VAL A 118 1.20 2.42 11.26
C VAL A 118 0.43 1.41 12.09
N ASP A 119 0.72 1.33 13.38
CA ASP A 119 0.25 0.25 14.24
C ASP A 119 -1.10 0.53 14.88
N TYR A 120 -1.43 1.80 15.16
CA TYR A 120 -2.67 2.17 15.84
C TYR A 120 -3.78 2.65 14.92
N ALA A 121 -3.47 3.05 13.68
CA ALA A 121 -4.50 3.47 12.74
C ALA A 121 -4.63 2.51 11.54
N LEU A 122 -3.53 2.23 10.81
CA LEU A 122 -3.61 1.47 9.57
C LEU A 122 -3.69 -0.05 9.80
N ARG A 123 -2.82 -0.60 10.65
CA ARG A 123 -2.76 -2.05 10.93
C ARG A 123 -4.09 -2.64 11.40
N PRO A 124 -4.85 -2.04 12.35
CA PRO A 124 -6.12 -2.59 12.80
C PRO A 124 -7.15 -2.73 11.67
N VAL A 125 -7.21 -1.76 10.76
CA VAL A 125 -8.11 -1.81 9.60
C VAL A 125 -7.74 -2.96 8.68
N LEU A 126 -6.46 -3.09 8.31
CA LEU A 126 -6.00 -4.16 7.43
C LEU A 126 -6.20 -5.55 8.07
N ALA A 127 -5.94 -5.66 9.37
CA ALA A 127 -6.14 -6.90 10.11
C ALA A 127 -7.63 -7.31 10.17
N SER A 128 -8.55 -6.34 10.35
CA SER A 128 -10.00 -6.60 10.35
C SER A 128 -10.52 -7.11 9.00
N MET A 129 -9.79 -6.81 7.92
CA MET A 129 -10.07 -7.31 6.56
C MET A 129 -9.45 -8.68 6.27
N GLY A 130 -8.86 -9.33 7.27
CA GLY A 130 -8.27 -10.67 7.16
C GLY A 130 -6.83 -10.72 6.66
N ALA A 131 -6.13 -9.59 6.59
CA ALA A 131 -4.74 -9.53 6.10
C ALA A 131 -3.74 -10.20 7.05
N HIS A 132 -2.75 -10.88 6.48
CA HIS A 132 -1.48 -11.15 7.18
C HIS A 132 -0.62 -9.89 7.13
N VAL A 133 -0.78 -9.04 8.14
CA VAL A 133 -0.10 -7.74 8.18
C VAL A 133 1.35 -7.94 8.63
N GLY A 134 2.28 -7.75 7.69
CA GLY A 134 3.71 -7.81 7.93
C GLY A 134 4.24 -6.63 8.76
N GLN A 135 5.55 -6.55 8.88
CA GLN A 135 6.20 -5.42 9.54
C GLN A 135 5.91 -4.14 8.75
N GLY A 136 5.16 -3.21 9.37
CA GLY A 136 4.94 -1.89 8.78
C GLY A 136 6.17 -0.99 8.85
N TYR A 137 6.20 0.05 8.02
CA TYR A 137 7.28 1.02 8.03
C TYR A 137 6.80 2.46 7.95
N PHE A 138 7.42 3.32 8.75
CA PHE A 138 7.23 4.77 8.71
C PHE A 138 8.47 5.41 8.09
N VAL A 139 8.25 6.24 7.06
CA VAL A 139 9.31 7.04 6.46
C VAL A 139 9.12 8.51 6.83
N LEU A 140 10.10 9.07 7.51
CA LEU A 140 10.09 10.50 7.86
C LEU A 140 10.32 11.32 6.59
N ASP A 141 9.46 12.31 6.35
CA ASP A 141 9.44 13.13 5.14
C ASP A 141 10.78 13.77 4.78
N GLN A 142 11.55 14.21 5.78
CA GLN A 142 12.88 14.81 5.56
C GLN A 142 13.92 13.82 5.02
N LEU A 143 13.66 12.52 5.07
CA LEU A 143 14.53 11.48 4.53
C LEU A 143 14.19 11.12 3.08
N ILE A 144 13.19 11.78 2.49
CA ILE A 144 12.70 11.55 1.14
C ILE A 144 13.00 12.78 0.27
N SER A 145 13.83 12.60 -0.74
CA SER A 145 14.07 13.62 -1.78
C SER A 145 13.24 13.28 -3.00
N VAL A 146 12.36 14.20 -3.41
CA VAL A 146 11.52 14.05 -4.60
C VAL A 146 12.24 14.70 -5.77
N GLY A 147 12.60 13.91 -6.77
CA GLY A 147 13.20 14.37 -8.01
C GLY A 147 12.28 14.20 -9.21
N PRO A 148 12.56 14.86 -10.36
CA PRO A 148 11.82 14.63 -11.59
C PRO A 148 12.11 13.23 -12.14
N ALA A 149 11.07 12.58 -12.70
CA ALA A 149 11.13 11.32 -13.45
C ALA A 149 12.14 10.29 -12.90
N ALA A 150 11.77 9.53 -11.89
CA ALA A 150 12.57 8.46 -11.26
C ALA A 150 13.85 8.92 -10.54
N GLY A 151 14.08 10.23 -10.40
CA GLY A 151 15.20 10.79 -9.63
C GLY A 151 14.91 10.94 -8.13
N SER A 152 13.84 10.34 -7.59
CA SER A 152 13.55 10.34 -6.16
C SER A 152 14.51 9.41 -5.42
N THR A 153 14.96 9.83 -4.23
CA THR A 153 15.89 9.06 -3.41
C THR A 153 15.49 9.06 -1.95
N LEU A 154 15.93 8.04 -1.24
CA LEU A 154 15.83 7.95 0.22
C LEU A 154 17.21 8.14 0.84
N ALA A 155 17.25 8.82 1.98
CA ALA A 155 18.46 8.82 2.79
C ALA A 155 18.79 7.39 3.26
N PRO A 156 20.08 7.00 3.34
CA PRO A 156 20.49 5.63 3.70
C PRO A 156 19.89 5.13 5.02
N ALA A 157 19.60 6.05 5.96
CA ALA A 157 18.98 5.73 7.25
C ALA A 157 17.54 5.20 7.11
N ALA A 158 16.79 5.62 6.08
CA ALA A 158 15.45 5.11 5.78
C ALA A 158 15.50 3.99 4.73
N GLU A 159 16.36 4.11 3.74
CA GLU A 159 16.43 3.20 2.60
C GLU A 159 16.76 1.76 3.02
N ARG A 160 17.84 1.57 3.75
CA ARG A 160 18.32 0.23 4.13
C ARG A 160 17.28 -0.58 4.92
N PRO A 161 16.68 -0.03 6.02
CA PRO A 161 15.65 -0.77 6.74
C PRO A 161 14.40 -1.03 5.89
N LEU A 162 13.97 -0.05 5.08
CA LEU A 162 12.81 -0.21 4.21
C LEU A 162 13.04 -1.31 3.16
N LEU A 163 14.18 -1.33 2.49
CA LEU A 163 14.49 -2.35 1.49
C LEU A 163 14.56 -3.74 2.12
N SER A 164 15.13 -3.89 3.32
CA SER A 164 15.12 -5.17 4.05
C SER A 164 13.70 -5.67 4.34
N ILE A 165 12.79 -4.77 4.72
CA ILE A 165 11.38 -5.11 4.97
C ILE A 165 10.67 -5.51 3.66
N VAL A 166 10.96 -4.79 2.56
CA VAL A 166 10.40 -5.09 1.24
C VAL A 166 10.91 -6.42 0.69
N ASP A 167 12.17 -6.76 0.92
CA ASP A 167 12.75 -8.04 0.52
C ASP A 167 12.07 -9.20 1.28
N ALA A 168 11.90 -9.07 2.60
CA ALA A 168 11.17 -10.05 3.40
C ALA A 168 9.69 -10.17 2.98
N PHE A 169 9.04 -9.05 2.63
CA PHE A 169 7.70 -9.04 2.07
C PHE A 169 7.65 -9.77 0.72
N SER A 170 8.61 -9.51 -0.18
CA SER A 170 8.74 -10.19 -1.47
C SER A 170 8.85 -11.70 -1.32
N GLU A 171 9.70 -12.18 -0.39
CA GLU A 171 9.86 -13.59 -0.08
C GLU A 171 8.56 -14.21 0.46
N ALA A 172 7.87 -13.50 1.36
CA ALA A 172 6.58 -13.95 1.91
C ALA A 172 5.51 -14.08 0.81
N VAL A 173 5.43 -13.13 -0.12
CA VAL A 173 4.51 -13.19 -1.27
C VAL A 173 4.85 -14.34 -2.21
N ALA A 174 6.13 -14.59 -2.47
CA ALA A 174 6.59 -15.66 -3.34
C ALA A 174 6.34 -17.06 -2.74
N SER A 175 6.50 -17.20 -1.41
CA SER A 175 6.33 -18.46 -0.69
C SER A 175 4.86 -18.77 -0.35
N PHE A 176 3.96 -17.81 -0.54
CA PHE A 176 2.56 -17.96 -0.19
C PHE A 176 1.90 -19.11 -0.97
N ARG A 177 1.45 -20.12 -0.25
CA ARG A 177 0.59 -21.20 -0.77
C ARG A 177 -0.82 -20.98 -0.24
N PRO A 178 -1.84 -20.81 -1.10
CA PRO A 178 -3.22 -20.72 -0.64
C PRO A 178 -3.56 -21.99 0.14
N VAL A 179 -4.05 -21.83 1.37
CA VAL A 179 -4.60 -22.95 2.12
C VAL A 179 -5.92 -23.33 1.45
N THR A 180 -5.95 -24.47 0.77
CA THR A 180 -7.20 -25.04 0.25
C THR A 180 -7.97 -25.56 1.47
N VAL A 181 -8.90 -24.78 1.98
CA VAL A 181 -9.87 -25.30 2.94
C VAL A 181 -10.87 -26.12 2.15
N THR A 182 -10.71 -27.44 2.20
CA THR A 182 -11.75 -28.36 1.71
C THR A 182 -12.89 -28.30 2.74
N VAL A 183 -14.04 -27.74 2.34
CA VAL A 183 -15.30 -27.77 3.08
C VAL A 183 -15.98 -29.10 2.82
#